data_34933cc748ae6621f6eb2e108b73a0a0
#
_entry.id   34933cc748ae6621f6eb2e108b73a0a0
#
_cell.length_a   1.000
_cell.length_b   1.000
_cell.length_c   1.000
_cell.angle_alpha   90.00
_cell.angle_beta   90.00
_cell.angle_gamma   90.00
#
_symmetry.space_group_name_H-M   'P 1'
#
loop_
_entity.id
_entity.type
_entity.pdbx_description
1 polymer ?
#
loop_
_entity_poly.entity_id
_entity_poly.type
_entity_poly.pdbx_seq_one_letter_code
_entity_poly.pdbx_strand_id
1 'polypeptide(L)'
;MKTINRLLLLLVVAMLCGSVAKAADEKPVKYINAKDLRIINRGWTNTIRDYDRLPAFLKDSVRDVLWERSQCSSGIAVRFATNSTSIGVKYRLLWDTHMKHMADTGLKGTDLYIHEGDSVWRHVNTNRPYTDSLKWCKSTYVSNVEPRMQEYMVYLPLYDGIEELYIAVDSTATITCGNPDLISDKKKIIAYGTSILQGGCASRTGMAATNILSRELNCEIVNIGISGEGKMDYCMARAMADIADADLFILDPIPNCTEMMCDTLTYDFVNIIRKARPDIPIVMVEGPIYPYARYDKSMGAYLPRKNAAFRRNYEKLMAENPNNLYYVDCVNLDGVEDDGTVDGIHLTDLGFKYYAAKLLPILRPLVEKMK
;
A
#
# COMPACT_ATOMS: atom_id res chain seq x y z
N MET A 1 38.73 54.71 -17.98
CA MET A 1 37.94 53.94 -18.97
C MET A 1 38.65 52.68 -19.50
N LYS A 2 39.96 52.65 -19.74
CA LYS A 2 40.65 51.42 -20.24
C LYS A 2 40.79 50.29 -19.25
N THR A 3 40.82 50.53 -17.93
CA THR A 3 40.96 49.55 -16.88
C THR A 3 39.64 48.82 -16.57
N ILE A 4 38.50 49.49 -16.65
CA ILE A 4 37.16 48.90 -16.42
C ILE A 4 36.79 47.90 -17.51
N ASN A 5 37.14 48.18 -18.76
CA ASN A 5 36.87 47.25 -19.88
C ASN A 5 37.69 45.94 -19.80
N ARG A 6 38.90 45.95 -19.17
CA ARG A 6 39.67 44.73 -18.97
C ARG A 6 39.09 43.83 -17.85
N LEU A 7 38.54 44.42 -16.78
CA LEU A 7 37.89 43.67 -15.72
C LEU A 7 36.57 43.02 -16.18
N LEU A 8 35.78 43.75 -17.00
CA LEU A 8 34.56 43.22 -17.59
C LEU A 8 34.84 42.05 -18.56
N LEU A 9 35.90 42.16 -19.36
CA LEU A 9 36.29 41.09 -20.28
C LEU A 9 36.79 39.82 -19.55
N LEU A 10 37.51 39.97 -18.44
CA LEU A 10 37.92 38.85 -17.60
C LEU A 10 36.76 38.20 -16.87
N LEU A 11 35.75 38.94 -16.44
CA LEU A 11 34.51 38.37 -15.84
C LEU A 11 33.64 37.61 -16.86
N VAL A 12 33.53 38.08 -18.09
CA VAL A 12 32.81 37.40 -19.17
C VAL A 12 33.53 36.13 -19.61
N VAL A 13 34.86 36.13 -19.67
CA VAL A 13 35.66 34.93 -19.99
C VAL A 13 35.61 33.93 -18.83
N ALA A 14 35.59 34.38 -17.58
CA ALA A 14 35.42 33.47 -16.39
C ALA A 14 34.00 32.87 -16.35
N MET A 15 32.94 33.60 -16.77
CA MET A 15 31.57 33.06 -16.89
C MET A 15 31.42 32.08 -18.07
N LEU A 16 32.20 32.23 -19.15
CA LEU A 16 32.17 31.30 -20.28
C LEU A 16 33.04 30.05 -20.08
N CYS A 17 34.00 30.05 -19.15
CA CYS A 17 34.79 28.88 -18.78
C CYS A 17 34.15 28.06 -17.65
N GLY A 18 33.11 28.60 -16.99
CA GLY A 18 32.45 27.95 -15.82
C GLY A 18 31.32 26.97 -16.16
N SER A 19 30.98 26.71 -17.41
CA SER A 19 29.82 25.90 -17.77
C SER A 19 30.09 24.84 -18.86
N VAL A 20 31.26 24.24 -18.88
CA VAL A 20 31.38 22.89 -19.39
C VAL A 20 31.17 21.96 -18.21
N ALA A 21 29.94 21.93 -17.66
CA ALA A 21 29.45 20.74 -17.01
C ALA A 21 29.57 19.64 -18.08
N LYS A 22 30.57 18.75 -17.98
CA LYS A 22 30.57 17.50 -18.72
C LYS A 22 29.18 16.92 -18.54
N ALA A 23 28.40 16.83 -19.61
CA ALA A 23 27.27 15.92 -19.64
C ALA A 23 27.89 14.57 -19.23
N ALA A 24 27.59 14.13 -18.03
CA ALA A 24 28.00 12.80 -17.61
C ALA A 24 27.40 11.88 -18.68
N ASP A 25 28.24 11.08 -19.34
CA ASP A 25 27.78 10.09 -20.31
C ASP A 25 26.67 9.31 -19.61
N GLU A 26 25.41 9.55 -20.00
CA GLU A 26 24.26 8.80 -19.44
C GLU A 26 24.50 7.35 -19.78
N LYS A 27 24.74 6.53 -18.76
CA LYS A 27 24.93 5.10 -18.94
C LYS A 27 23.71 4.54 -19.68
N PRO A 28 23.90 3.69 -20.69
CA PRO A 28 22.78 3.06 -21.36
C PRO A 28 21.87 2.33 -20.38
N VAL A 29 20.57 2.52 -20.48
CA VAL A 29 19.57 1.96 -19.59
C VAL A 29 18.79 0.87 -20.32
N LYS A 30 18.54 -0.27 -19.66
CA LYS A 30 17.56 -1.27 -20.09
C LYS A 30 16.32 -1.26 -19.21
N TYR A 31 15.18 -1.57 -19.82
CA TYR A 31 13.88 -1.66 -19.17
C TYR A 31 13.46 -3.12 -19.06
N ILE A 32 13.27 -3.60 -17.84
CA ILE A 32 12.81 -4.96 -17.55
C ILE A 32 11.31 -4.88 -17.22
N ASN A 33 10.49 -5.65 -17.91
CA ASN A 33 9.07 -5.71 -17.59
C ASN A 33 8.90 -6.28 -16.18
N ALA A 34 8.19 -5.55 -15.32
CA ALA A 34 8.07 -5.93 -13.92
C ALA A 34 7.27 -7.22 -13.70
N LYS A 35 6.47 -7.66 -14.68
CA LYS A 35 5.81 -8.99 -14.65
C LYS A 35 6.77 -10.16 -14.71
N ASP A 36 7.99 -9.96 -15.24
CA ASP A 36 9.05 -10.96 -15.31
C ASP A 36 9.86 -11.04 -14.00
N LEU A 37 9.52 -10.18 -13.02
CA LEU A 37 10.10 -10.11 -11.67
C LEU A 37 9.10 -10.66 -10.64
N ARG A 38 9.45 -10.60 -9.34
CA ARG A 38 8.56 -11.09 -8.28
C ARG A 38 7.53 -10.03 -7.91
N ILE A 39 6.27 -10.23 -8.30
CA ILE A 39 5.14 -9.41 -7.82
C ILE A 39 4.62 -10.04 -6.53
N ILE A 40 4.49 -9.26 -5.47
CA ILE A 40 4.05 -9.67 -4.13
C ILE A 40 2.78 -8.92 -3.71
N ASN A 41 2.15 -9.40 -2.62
CA ASN A 41 0.93 -8.84 -2.04
C ASN A 41 -0.29 -8.94 -2.98
N ARG A 42 -0.34 -9.96 -3.83
CA ARG A 42 -1.50 -10.27 -4.68
C ARG A 42 -2.31 -11.42 -4.10
N GLY A 43 -3.64 -11.25 -4.05
CA GLY A 43 -4.57 -12.31 -3.67
C GLY A 43 -4.90 -13.26 -4.83
N TRP A 44 -4.84 -12.75 -6.06
CA TRP A 44 -5.21 -13.49 -7.27
C TRP A 44 -4.27 -13.17 -8.42
N THR A 45 -4.13 -14.14 -9.34
CA THR A 45 -3.36 -14.00 -10.57
C THR A 45 -4.23 -13.93 -11.83
N ASN A 46 -5.52 -14.32 -11.73
CA ASN A 46 -6.52 -14.26 -12.80
C ASN A 46 -7.24 -12.91 -12.83
N THR A 47 -6.49 -11.83 -12.79
CA THR A 47 -6.93 -10.43 -12.87
C THR A 47 -7.04 -9.96 -14.32
N ILE A 48 -7.67 -8.80 -14.60
CA ILE A 48 -7.74 -8.25 -15.96
C ILE A 48 -6.37 -7.68 -16.37
N ARG A 49 -5.67 -6.99 -15.47
CA ARG A 49 -4.31 -6.47 -15.66
C ARG A 49 -3.38 -7.05 -14.58
N ASP A 50 -2.09 -7.10 -14.85
CA ASP A 50 -1.09 -7.73 -13.97
C ASP A 50 -1.03 -7.10 -12.56
N TYR A 51 -1.47 -5.84 -12.42
CA TYR A 51 -1.40 -5.06 -11.17
C TYR A 51 -2.78 -4.72 -10.59
N ASP A 52 -3.82 -5.44 -11.01
CA ASP A 52 -5.16 -5.36 -10.41
C ASP A 52 -5.25 -6.18 -9.12
N ARG A 53 -6.06 -5.71 -8.18
CA ARG A 53 -6.23 -6.32 -6.85
C ARG A 53 -7.30 -7.40 -6.79
N LEU A 54 -8.33 -7.32 -7.64
CA LEU A 54 -9.45 -8.27 -7.67
C LEU A 54 -9.43 -9.16 -8.90
N PRO A 55 -9.89 -10.42 -8.79
CA PRO A 55 -9.95 -11.36 -9.89
C PRO A 55 -11.02 -10.96 -10.90
N ALA A 56 -10.81 -11.29 -12.17
CA ALA A 56 -11.67 -10.89 -13.29
C ALA A 56 -13.13 -11.36 -13.12
N PHE A 57 -13.37 -12.52 -12.49
CA PHE A 57 -14.72 -13.06 -12.31
C PHE A 57 -15.61 -12.24 -11.37
N LEU A 58 -15.02 -11.37 -10.54
CA LEU A 58 -15.81 -10.49 -9.67
C LEU A 58 -16.43 -9.30 -10.40
N LYS A 59 -15.99 -8.98 -11.62
CA LYS A 59 -16.44 -7.81 -12.37
C LYS A 59 -17.97 -7.70 -12.44
N ASP A 60 -18.62 -8.80 -12.75
CA ASP A 60 -20.08 -8.84 -12.91
C ASP A 60 -20.81 -9.33 -11.63
N SER A 61 -20.07 -9.54 -10.54
CA SER A 61 -20.58 -10.08 -9.28
C SER A 61 -20.58 -9.06 -8.14
N VAL A 62 -19.89 -7.94 -8.31
CA VAL A 62 -19.82 -6.85 -7.33
C VAL A 62 -20.51 -5.60 -7.88
N ARG A 63 -20.77 -4.62 -7.01
CA ARG A 63 -21.33 -3.33 -7.42
C ARG A 63 -20.32 -2.59 -8.35
N ASP A 64 -20.83 -1.92 -9.39
CA ASP A 64 -20.00 -1.22 -10.39
C ASP A 64 -18.96 -0.28 -9.75
N VAL A 65 -19.39 0.51 -8.75
CA VAL A 65 -18.50 1.45 -8.03
C VAL A 65 -17.42 0.72 -7.23
N LEU A 66 -17.75 -0.45 -6.65
CA LEU A 66 -16.76 -1.30 -5.97
C LEU A 66 -15.72 -1.80 -6.99
N TRP A 67 -16.19 -2.31 -8.13
CA TRP A 67 -15.31 -2.77 -9.20
C TRP A 67 -14.38 -1.65 -9.68
N GLU A 68 -14.92 -0.49 -10.02
CA GLU A 68 -14.15 0.66 -10.49
C GLU A 68 -13.04 1.02 -9.50
N ARG A 69 -13.38 1.21 -8.21
CA ARG A 69 -12.42 1.61 -7.17
C ARG A 69 -11.42 0.51 -6.79
N SER A 70 -11.74 -0.74 -7.08
CA SER A 70 -10.81 -1.87 -6.88
C SER A 70 -9.63 -1.90 -7.85
N GLN A 71 -9.70 -1.15 -8.96
CA GLN A 71 -8.69 -1.16 -10.02
C GLN A 71 -7.38 -0.43 -9.65
N CYS A 72 -7.33 0.23 -8.48
CA CYS A 72 -6.08 0.78 -7.94
C CYS A 72 -5.11 -0.36 -7.58
N SER A 73 -3.79 -0.10 -7.71
CA SER A 73 -2.73 -1.10 -7.44
C SER A 73 -2.25 -1.10 -5.98
N SER A 74 -3.05 -0.55 -5.05
CA SER A 74 -2.68 -0.40 -3.64
C SER A 74 -2.21 -1.71 -3.00
N GLY A 75 -1.10 -1.63 -2.26
CA GLY A 75 -0.50 -2.76 -1.55
C GLY A 75 0.44 -3.61 -2.41
N ILE A 76 0.20 -3.69 -3.72
CA ILE A 76 1.04 -4.48 -4.63
C ILE A 76 2.45 -3.90 -4.68
N ALA A 77 3.45 -4.77 -4.72
CA ALA A 77 4.84 -4.37 -4.89
C ALA A 77 5.58 -5.34 -5.82
N VAL A 78 6.69 -4.84 -6.39
CA VAL A 78 7.60 -5.62 -7.24
C VAL A 78 8.94 -5.74 -6.53
N ARG A 79 9.42 -6.96 -6.32
CA ARG A 79 10.73 -7.26 -5.73
C ARG A 79 11.71 -7.74 -6.77
N PHE A 80 12.96 -7.33 -6.60
CA PHE A 80 14.08 -7.74 -7.45
C PHE A 80 15.42 -7.54 -6.74
N ALA A 81 16.45 -8.22 -7.22
CA ALA A 81 17.82 -7.93 -6.84
C ALA A 81 18.62 -7.48 -8.06
N THR A 82 19.50 -6.50 -7.88
CA THR A 82 20.36 -5.98 -8.96
C THR A 82 21.67 -5.43 -8.43
N ASN A 83 22.72 -5.45 -9.27
CA ASN A 83 23.98 -4.76 -9.07
C ASN A 83 24.08 -3.44 -9.86
N SER A 84 22.95 -2.92 -10.31
CA SER A 84 22.90 -1.66 -11.05
C SER A 84 23.36 -0.49 -10.19
N THR A 85 24.10 0.45 -10.79
CA THR A 85 24.49 1.70 -10.14
C THR A 85 23.41 2.77 -10.21
N SER A 86 22.39 2.56 -11.05
CA SER A 86 21.22 3.44 -11.17
C SER A 86 19.93 2.62 -11.23
N ILE A 87 18.91 3.05 -10.52
CA ILE A 87 17.62 2.38 -10.47
C ILE A 87 16.52 3.39 -10.74
N GLY A 88 15.68 3.08 -11.69
CA GLY A 88 14.53 3.90 -12.07
C GLY A 88 13.29 3.06 -12.36
N VAL A 89 12.24 3.76 -12.72
CA VAL A 89 10.93 3.18 -13.07
C VAL A 89 10.37 3.87 -14.31
N LYS A 90 9.64 3.10 -15.12
CA LYS A 90 8.77 3.60 -16.19
C LYS A 90 7.44 2.86 -16.08
N TYR A 91 6.32 3.59 -15.94
CA TYR A 91 5.01 2.97 -15.83
C TYR A 91 3.93 3.81 -16.50
N ARG A 92 2.84 3.17 -16.89
CA ARG A 92 1.65 3.82 -17.45
C ARG A 92 0.49 3.69 -16.48
N LEU A 93 -0.08 4.83 -16.12
CA LEU A 93 -1.24 4.91 -15.23
C LEU A 93 -2.53 4.55 -15.98
N LEU A 94 -3.50 4.03 -15.24
CA LEU A 94 -4.83 3.76 -15.76
C LEU A 94 -5.62 5.06 -15.96
N TRP A 95 -5.58 5.98 -14.98
CA TRP A 95 -6.42 7.19 -14.99
C TRP A 95 -5.65 8.51 -14.97
N ASP A 96 -4.53 8.62 -14.27
CA ASP A 96 -3.84 9.86 -13.90
C ASP A 96 -4.69 10.71 -12.93
N THR A 97 -5.11 10.07 -11.84
CA THR A 97 -6.01 10.65 -10.83
C THR A 97 -5.35 11.78 -10.04
N HIS A 98 -6.16 12.77 -9.63
CA HIS A 98 -5.79 13.86 -8.72
C HIS A 98 -6.80 14.01 -7.59
N MET A 99 -6.34 14.26 -6.37
CA MET A 99 -7.17 14.52 -5.20
C MET A 99 -6.68 15.75 -4.44
N LYS A 100 -7.61 16.52 -3.84
CA LYS A 100 -7.26 17.77 -3.13
C LYS A 100 -6.56 17.54 -1.79
N HIS A 101 -6.74 16.38 -1.19
CA HIS A 101 -6.31 16.04 0.18
C HIS A 101 -5.25 14.94 0.22
N MET A 102 -4.79 14.46 -0.94
CA MET A 102 -3.77 13.42 -1.03
C MET A 102 -2.67 13.81 -2.02
N ALA A 103 -1.42 13.70 -1.62
CA ALA A 103 -0.27 14.00 -2.47
C ALA A 103 -0.16 13.01 -3.63
N ASP A 104 0.22 13.48 -4.82
CA ASP A 104 0.43 12.65 -6.01
C ASP A 104 1.46 11.53 -5.79
N THR A 105 2.42 11.72 -4.89
CA THR A 105 3.41 10.72 -4.48
C THR A 105 2.79 9.48 -3.82
N GLY A 106 1.71 9.64 -3.09
CA GLY A 106 0.92 8.52 -2.54
C GLY A 106 -0.15 8.05 -3.51
N LEU A 107 -0.82 8.99 -4.18
CA LEU A 107 -1.96 8.74 -5.03
C LEU A 107 -1.59 7.90 -6.26
N LYS A 108 -0.58 8.33 -7.03
CA LYS A 108 -0.13 7.75 -8.31
C LYS A 108 1.38 7.56 -8.43
N GLY A 109 2.14 7.84 -7.36
CA GLY A 109 3.58 7.62 -7.28
C GLY A 109 3.95 6.17 -6.97
N THR A 110 5.25 5.92 -6.90
CA THR A 110 5.84 4.62 -6.54
C THR A 110 7.03 4.84 -5.61
N ASP A 111 7.24 3.94 -4.64
CA ASP A 111 8.31 4.03 -3.64
C ASP A 111 9.36 2.95 -3.84
N LEU A 112 10.64 3.32 -3.88
CA LEU A 112 11.74 2.37 -3.83
C LEU A 112 12.19 2.12 -2.39
N TYR A 113 12.29 0.87 -2.02
CA TYR A 113 12.90 0.37 -0.79
C TYR A 113 14.10 -0.51 -1.10
N ILE A 114 15.09 -0.52 -0.20
CA ILE A 114 16.25 -1.40 -0.20
C ILE A 114 16.22 -2.27 1.06
N HIS A 115 16.61 -3.54 0.95
CA HIS A 115 16.82 -4.43 2.09
C HIS A 115 18.26 -4.37 2.52
N GLU A 116 18.52 -3.94 3.75
CA GLU A 116 19.86 -3.92 4.34
C GLU A 116 20.15 -5.20 5.15
N GLY A 117 21.41 -5.49 5.37
CA GLY A 117 21.88 -6.73 5.98
C GLY A 117 21.41 -6.97 7.43
N ASP A 118 20.76 -5.98 8.06
CA ASP A 118 20.12 -6.08 9.37
C ASP A 118 18.65 -6.58 9.30
N SER A 119 18.24 -7.10 8.14
CA SER A 119 16.87 -7.57 7.86
C SER A 119 15.82 -6.48 7.84
N VAL A 120 16.17 -5.22 7.61
CA VAL A 120 15.28 -4.08 7.58
C VAL A 120 15.12 -3.52 6.17
N TRP A 121 13.89 -3.30 5.76
CA TRP A 121 13.55 -2.57 4.55
C TRP A 121 13.61 -1.06 4.80
N ARG A 122 14.53 -0.35 4.12
CA ARG A 122 14.67 1.09 4.23
C ARG A 122 14.19 1.81 2.99
N HIS A 123 13.47 2.90 3.18
CA HIS A 123 13.04 3.78 2.09
C HIS A 123 14.26 4.43 1.44
N VAL A 124 14.34 4.35 0.12
CA VAL A 124 15.39 4.99 -0.68
C VAL A 124 14.91 6.31 -1.25
N ASN A 125 13.83 6.26 -2.03
CA ASN A 125 13.24 7.45 -2.64
C ASN A 125 11.81 7.16 -3.15
N THR A 126 11.08 8.23 -3.41
CA THR A 126 9.76 8.23 -4.03
C THR A 126 9.84 8.96 -5.35
N ASN A 127 9.25 8.43 -6.40
CA ASN A 127 9.13 9.21 -7.62
C ASN A 127 8.10 10.33 -7.44
N ARG A 128 8.37 11.47 -8.08
CA ARG A 128 7.41 12.57 -8.22
C ARG A 128 6.71 12.36 -9.55
N PRO A 129 5.49 11.84 -9.58
CA PRO A 129 4.86 11.44 -10.82
C PRO A 129 4.58 12.68 -11.68
N TYR A 130 5.19 12.71 -12.84
CA TYR A 130 4.91 13.62 -13.92
C TYR A 130 4.53 12.79 -15.13
N THR A 131 3.30 12.96 -15.58
CA THR A 131 2.71 12.19 -16.66
C THR A 131 2.81 12.94 -18.00
N ASP A 132 3.09 12.21 -19.06
CA ASP A 132 2.89 12.72 -20.42
C ASP A 132 1.41 12.56 -20.85
N SER A 133 1.09 12.99 -22.08
CA SER A 133 -0.26 12.91 -22.65
C SER A 133 -0.81 11.48 -22.79
N LEU A 134 0.05 10.47 -22.72
CA LEU A 134 -0.29 9.04 -22.78
C LEU A 134 -0.25 8.39 -21.39
N LYS A 135 -0.17 9.17 -20.32
CA LYS A 135 -0.13 8.78 -18.91
C LYS A 135 1.13 7.98 -18.53
N TRP A 136 2.21 8.12 -19.26
CA TRP A 136 3.50 7.54 -18.88
C TRP A 136 4.21 8.41 -17.86
N CYS A 137 4.70 7.75 -16.80
CA CYS A 137 5.66 8.29 -15.85
C CYS A 137 7.02 7.63 -16.04
N LYS A 138 8.09 8.41 -15.99
CA LYS A 138 9.48 7.93 -16.00
C LYS A 138 10.25 8.68 -14.92
N SER A 139 10.97 7.96 -14.06
CA SER A 139 11.77 8.55 -12.99
C SER A 139 12.97 7.69 -12.65
N THR A 140 14.07 8.33 -12.27
CA THR A 140 15.20 7.68 -11.61
C THR A 140 15.07 7.91 -10.11
N TYR A 141 15.07 6.83 -9.32
CA TYR A 141 15.03 6.92 -7.86
C TYR A 141 16.39 7.29 -7.30
N VAL A 142 17.44 6.62 -7.78
CA VAL A 142 18.80 6.76 -7.26
C VAL A 142 19.82 6.48 -8.37
N SER A 143 20.95 7.18 -8.29
CA SER A 143 22.13 7.01 -9.16
C SER A 143 23.38 6.90 -8.28
N ASN A 144 24.46 6.37 -8.88
CA ASN A 144 25.76 6.21 -8.21
C ASN A 144 25.69 5.32 -6.95
N VAL A 145 24.84 4.28 -6.97
CA VAL A 145 24.85 3.22 -5.97
C VAL A 145 26.06 2.31 -6.21
N GLU A 146 26.62 1.75 -5.14
CA GLU A 146 27.70 0.77 -5.24
C GLU A 146 27.29 -0.45 -6.08
N PRO A 147 28.11 -0.90 -7.05
CA PRO A 147 27.76 -1.97 -7.99
C PRO A 147 27.82 -3.37 -7.35
N ARG A 148 26.98 -3.63 -6.36
CA ARG A 148 26.84 -4.93 -5.70
C ARG A 148 25.40 -5.43 -5.78
N MET A 149 25.20 -6.76 -5.79
CA MET A 149 23.86 -7.34 -5.71
C MET A 149 23.17 -6.91 -4.41
N GLN A 150 21.99 -6.30 -4.56
CA GLN A 150 21.23 -5.73 -3.47
C GLN A 150 19.74 -6.00 -3.73
N GLU A 151 18.98 -6.26 -2.68
CA GLU A 151 17.52 -6.48 -2.75
C GLU A 151 16.76 -5.16 -2.74
N TYR A 152 15.82 -5.03 -3.65
CA TYR A 152 14.97 -3.86 -3.79
C TYR A 152 13.50 -4.24 -3.88
N MET A 153 12.64 -3.28 -3.54
CA MET A 153 11.19 -3.39 -3.66
C MET A 153 10.60 -2.06 -4.09
N VAL A 154 9.68 -2.11 -5.07
CA VAL A 154 8.93 -0.95 -5.55
C VAL A 154 7.46 -1.15 -5.22
N TYR A 155 6.89 -0.31 -4.32
CA TYR A 155 5.45 -0.25 -4.05
C TYR A 155 4.74 0.57 -5.11
N LEU A 156 3.51 0.14 -5.46
CA LEU A 156 2.69 0.72 -6.52
C LEU A 156 1.68 1.74 -6.00
N PRO A 157 1.06 2.55 -6.88
CA PRO A 157 0.10 3.59 -6.53
C PRO A 157 -1.05 3.13 -5.63
N LEU A 158 -1.44 3.99 -4.67
CA LEU A 158 -2.53 3.68 -3.75
C LEU A 158 -3.92 3.98 -4.33
N TYR A 159 -4.03 5.00 -5.20
CA TYR A 159 -5.31 5.49 -5.75
C TYR A 159 -5.33 5.61 -7.27
N ASP A 160 -4.37 4.97 -7.95
CA ASP A 160 -4.39 4.76 -9.40
C ASP A 160 -4.05 3.31 -9.74
N GLY A 161 -4.45 2.86 -10.91
CA GLY A 161 -4.05 1.57 -11.47
C GLY A 161 -2.81 1.71 -12.35
N ILE A 162 -2.12 0.59 -12.55
CA ILE A 162 -0.99 0.50 -13.48
C ILE A 162 -1.36 -0.44 -14.63
N GLU A 163 -1.20 0.05 -15.87
CA GLU A 163 -1.36 -0.77 -17.07
C GLU A 163 -0.05 -1.46 -17.47
N GLU A 164 1.07 -0.76 -17.40
CA GLU A 164 2.39 -1.27 -17.73
C GLU A 164 3.43 -0.75 -16.74
N LEU A 165 4.40 -1.60 -16.36
CA LEU A 165 5.47 -1.26 -15.42
C LEU A 165 6.79 -1.88 -15.84
N TYR A 166 7.83 -1.07 -15.84
CA TYR A 166 9.20 -1.46 -16.13
C TYR A 166 10.16 -0.94 -15.05
N ILE A 167 11.08 -1.79 -14.63
CA ILE A 167 12.22 -1.39 -13.81
C ILE A 167 13.38 -1.02 -14.75
N ALA A 168 13.93 0.16 -14.54
CA ALA A 168 15.05 0.71 -15.31
C ALA A 168 16.35 0.50 -14.55
N VAL A 169 17.33 -0.15 -15.19
CA VAL A 169 18.66 -0.43 -14.63
C VAL A 169 19.74 -0.19 -15.69
N ASP A 170 21.00 -0.08 -15.27
CA ASP A 170 22.13 0.00 -16.21
C ASP A 170 22.07 -1.17 -17.20
N SER A 171 22.35 -0.92 -18.48
CA SER A 171 22.21 -1.94 -19.54
C SER A 171 23.05 -3.20 -19.28
N THR A 172 24.20 -3.07 -18.60
CA THR A 172 25.12 -4.15 -18.27
C THR A 172 24.83 -4.81 -16.92
N ALA A 173 23.95 -4.24 -16.09
CA ALA A 173 23.66 -4.77 -14.77
C ALA A 173 22.90 -6.11 -14.85
N THR A 174 23.15 -6.98 -13.88
CA THR A 174 22.33 -8.17 -13.63
C THR A 174 21.09 -7.78 -12.83
N ILE A 175 19.94 -8.33 -13.16
CA ILE A 175 18.70 -8.21 -12.40
C ILE A 175 18.03 -9.58 -12.30
N THR A 176 17.52 -9.93 -11.12
CA THR A 176 16.84 -11.19 -10.79
C THR A 176 15.57 -10.95 -9.99
N CYS A 177 14.77 -11.99 -9.77
CA CYS A 177 13.56 -11.93 -8.91
C CYS A 177 13.86 -11.73 -7.41
N GLY A 178 15.14 -11.68 -7.00
CA GLY A 178 15.56 -11.52 -5.61
C GLY A 178 15.39 -12.78 -4.75
N ASN A 179 15.71 -12.65 -3.46
CA ASN A 179 15.64 -13.74 -2.49
C ASN A 179 14.19 -14.11 -2.17
N PRO A 180 13.73 -15.36 -2.36
CA PRO A 180 12.36 -15.77 -2.07
C PRO A 180 11.98 -15.70 -0.58
N ASP A 181 12.93 -15.76 0.34
CA ASP A 181 12.65 -15.77 1.78
C ASP A 181 12.37 -14.37 2.39
N LEU A 182 12.62 -13.31 1.63
CA LEU A 182 12.27 -11.95 2.04
C LEU A 182 10.81 -11.65 1.65
N ILE A 183 10.01 -11.15 2.57
CA ILE A 183 8.54 -11.04 2.45
C ILE A 183 8.01 -12.37 1.90
N SER A 184 8.03 -13.37 2.76
CA SER A 184 7.77 -14.75 2.41
C SER A 184 6.36 -14.92 1.83
N ASP A 185 6.28 -15.48 0.63
CA ASP A 185 5.03 -15.89 0.00
C ASP A 185 4.37 -17.11 0.70
N LYS A 186 5.10 -17.75 1.62
CA LYS A 186 4.57 -18.81 2.49
C LYS A 186 3.70 -18.28 3.64
N LYS A 187 3.62 -16.95 3.82
CA LYS A 187 2.83 -16.30 4.87
C LYS A 187 2.04 -15.18 4.24
N LYS A 188 0.73 -15.37 4.11
CA LYS A 188 -0.15 -14.45 3.41
C LYS A 188 -1.33 -14.00 4.25
N ILE A 189 -1.40 -12.70 4.51
CA ILE A 189 -2.51 -12.04 5.21
C ILE A 189 -3.43 -11.39 4.18
N ILE A 190 -4.73 -11.60 4.31
CA ILE A 190 -5.75 -10.94 3.50
C ILE A 190 -6.39 -9.83 4.32
N ALA A 191 -6.20 -8.59 3.94
CA ALA A 191 -6.72 -7.43 4.65
C ALA A 191 -7.84 -6.77 3.83
N TYR A 192 -9.08 -6.84 4.35
CA TYR A 192 -10.27 -6.24 3.76
C TYR A 192 -10.69 -5.01 4.55
N GLY A 193 -11.01 -3.91 3.87
CA GLY A 193 -11.41 -2.68 4.53
C GLY A 193 -11.78 -1.55 3.59
N THR A 194 -11.52 -0.35 4.06
CA THR A 194 -12.02 0.92 3.48
C THR A 194 -10.90 1.73 2.84
N SER A 195 -11.15 3.03 2.57
CA SER A 195 -10.13 4.00 2.13
C SER A 195 -8.94 4.08 3.10
N ILE A 196 -9.18 3.91 4.41
CA ILE A 196 -8.10 3.92 5.41
C ILE A 196 -7.17 2.75 5.17
N LEU A 197 -7.70 1.54 5.05
CA LEU A 197 -6.87 0.36 4.76
C LEU A 197 -6.21 0.45 3.36
N GLN A 198 -6.91 1.02 2.35
CA GLN A 198 -6.32 1.26 1.02
C GLN A 198 -5.07 2.14 1.09
N GLY A 199 -4.96 3.01 2.09
CA GLY A 199 -3.86 3.94 2.29
C GLY A 199 -4.23 5.39 1.97
N GLY A 200 -5.52 5.74 2.11
CA GLY A 200 -6.03 7.09 1.87
C GLY A 200 -5.31 8.14 2.70
N CYS A 201 -4.72 9.11 2.01
CA CYS A 201 -3.90 10.23 2.47
C CYS A 201 -2.49 9.89 2.95
N ALA A 202 -1.99 8.65 2.80
CA ALA A 202 -0.56 8.39 2.95
C ALA A 202 0.25 9.30 2.01
N SER A 203 1.31 9.91 2.51
CA SER A 203 2.14 10.84 1.71
C SER A 203 2.83 10.16 0.53
N ARG A 204 3.07 8.86 0.61
CA ARG A 204 3.71 7.99 -0.38
C ARG A 204 3.27 6.54 -0.18
N THR A 205 3.47 5.71 -1.18
CA THR A 205 2.87 4.38 -1.26
C THR A 205 3.31 3.43 -0.14
N GLY A 206 4.57 3.46 0.25
CA GLY A 206 5.10 2.60 1.32
C GLY A 206 4.60 2.95 2.72
N MET A 207 3.84 4.05 2.90
CA MET A 207 3.28 4.47 4.19
C MET A 207 1.87 3.95 4.45
N ALA A 208 1.20 3.31 3.49
CA ALA A 208 -0.05 2.58 3.79
C ALA A 208 0.20 1.51 4.87
N ALA A 209 -0.76 1.35 5.79
CA ALA A 209 -0.61 0.45 6.94
C ALA A 209 -0.25 -0.99 6.55
N THR A 210 -0.88 -1.53 5.50
CA THR A 210 -0.57 -2.88 4.98
C THR A 210 0.88 -3.01 4.51
N ASN A 211 1.43 -1.95 3.90
CA ASN A 211 2.83 -1.94 3.45
C ASN A 211 3.82 -1.82 4.62
N ILE A 212 3.46 -1.07 5.67
CA ILE A 212 4.24 -1.01 6.92
C ILE A 212 4.23 -2.40 7.57
N LEU A 213 3.05 -2.98 7.78
CA LEU A 213 2.89 -4.29 8.43
C LEU A 213 3.60 -5.41 7.65
N SER A 214 3.53 -5.41 6.31
CA SER A 214 4.22 -6.39 5.45
C SER A 214 5.74 -6.39 5.70
N ARG A 215 6.35 -5.21 5.78
CA ARG A 215 7.78 -5.08 6.09
C ARG A 215 8.13 -5.49 7.53
N GLU A 216 7.30 -5.11 8.51
CA GLU A 216 7.50 -5.40 9.93
C GLU A 216 7.32 -6.88 10.28
N LEU A 217 6.46 -7.58 9.55
CA LEU A 217 6.10 -8.99 9.78
C LEU A 217 6.83 -9.93 8.81
N ASN A 218 7.54 -9.40 7.82
CA ASN A 218 8.20 -10.17 6.76
C ASN A 218 7.24 -11.17 6.07
N CYS A 219 6.02 -10.72 5.73
CA CYS A 219 5.00 -11.54 5.08
C CYS A 219 4.23 -10.78 4.01
N GLU A 220 3.59 -11.49 3.09
CA GLU A 220 2.69 -10.86 2.13
C GLU A 220 1.42 -10.35 2.83
N ILE A 221 1.00 -9.11 2.50
CA ILE A 221 -0.30 -8.58 2.93
C ILE A 221 -1.06 -8.08 1.70
N VAL A 222 -2.08 -8.81 1.34
CA VAL A 222 -2.99 -8.46 0.24
C VAL A 222 -3.93 -7.35 0.71
N ASN A 223 -3.79 -6.17 0.11
CA ASN A 223 -4.63 -5.02 0.43
C ASN A 223 -5.92 -5.03 -0.38
N ILE A 224 -7.03 -5.38 0.26
CA ILE A 224 -8.40 -5.29 -0.30
C ILE A 224 -9.17 -4.14 0.40
N GLY A 225 -8.48 -3.05 0.70
CA GLY A 225 -9.09 -1.78 1.08
C GLY A 225 -9.70 -1.12 -0.16
N ILE A 226 -11.00 -0.81 -0.15
CA ILE A 226 -11.70 -0.21 -1.28
C ILE A 226 -12.39 1.07 -0.80
N SER A 227 -11.91 2.21 -1.27
CA SER A 227 -12.35 3.54 -0.82
C SER A 227 -13.87 3.71 -0.95
N GLY A 228 -14.55 3.95 0.19
CA GLY A 228 -16.00 4.12 0.24
C GLY A 228 -16.82 2.83 0.05
N GLU A 229 -16.20 1.69 -0.28
CA GLU A 229 -16.89 0.48 -0.71
C GLU A 229 -16.58 -0.78 0.12
N GLY A 230 -15.79 -0.67 1.18
CA GLY A 230 -15.59 -1.75 2.15
C GLY A 230 -16.83 -1.97 3.02
N LYS A 231 -17.91 -2.50 2.44
CA LYS A 231 -19.26 -2.54 3.03
C LYS A 231 -19.77 -3.95 3.35
N MET A 232 -18.87 -4.92 3.48
CA MET A 232 -19.21 -6.32 3.81
C MET A 232 -20.10 -7.01 2.76
N ASP A 233 -19.86 -6.75 1.47
CA ASP A 233 -20.51 -7.49 0.39
C ASP A 233 -20.13 -8.98 0.48
N TYR A 234 -21.12 -9.90 0.58
CA TYR A 234 -20.88 -11.33 0.81
C TYR A 234 -20.12 -12.02 -0.34
N CYS A 235 -20.19 -11.50 -1.55
CA CYS A 235 -19.34 -11.98 -2.66
C CYS A 235 -17.87 -11.74 -2.38
N MET A 236 -17.50 -10.64 -1.70
CA MET A 236 -16.13 -10.38 -1.28
C MET A 236 -15.67 -11.38 -0.21
N ALA A 237 -16.52 -11.70 0.79
CA ALA A 237 -16.19 -12.71 1.79
C ALA A 237 -15.90 -14.07 1.14
N ARG A 238 -16.74 -14.49 0.19
CA ARG A 238 -16.53 -15.75 -0.57
C ARG A 238 -15.25 -15.72 -1.36
N ALA A 239 -15.01 -14.66 -2.15
CA ALA A 239 -13.82 -14.55 -2.96
C ALA A 239 -12.53 -14.55 -2.12
N MET A 240 -12.52 -13.87 -0.98
CA MET A 240 -11.36 -13.88 -0.06
C MET A 240 -11.14 -15.27 0.54
N ALA A 241 -12.21 -15.97 0.94
CA ALA A 241 -12.13 -17.30 1.49
C ALA A 241 -11.58 -18.34 0.49
N ASP A 242 -11.75 -18.09 -0.82
CA ASP A 242 -11.23 -18.94 -1.91
C ASP A 242 -9.73 -18.73 -2.20
N ILE A 243 -9.06 -17.75 -1.57
CA ILE A 243 -7.60 -17.59 -1.67
C ILE A 243 -6.94 -18.78 -0.95
N ALA A 244 -6.40 -19.72 -1.71
CA ALA A 244 -5.95 -21.00 -1.20
C ALA A 244 -4.80 -20.90 -0.18
N ASP A 245 -3.90 -19.95 -0.37
CA ASP A 245 -2.71 -19.68 0.44
C ASP A 245 -2.90 -18.55 1.46
N ALA A 246 -4.16 -18.20 1.80
CA ALA A 246 -4.46 -17.28 2.89
C ALA A 246 -4.20 -17.92 4.25
N ASP A 247 -3.45 -17.27 5.12
CA ASP A 247 -3.08 -17.73 6.47
C ASP A 247 -3.73 -16.90 7.59
N LEU A 248 -4.21 -15.70 7.28
CA LEU A 248 -4.88 -14.81 8.24
C LEU A 248 -5.76 -13.81 7.50
N PHE A 249 -6.89 -13.44 8.11
CA PHE A 249 -7.76 -12.36 7.63
C PHE A 249 -7.77 -11.19 8.61
N ILE A 250 -7.67 -9.96 8.09
CA ILE A 250 -7.93 -8.71 8.82
C ILE A 250 -9.20 -8.10 8.22
N LEU A 251 -10.18 -7.78 9.06
CA LEU A 251 -11.47 -7.22 8.65
C LEU A 251 -11.67 -5.85 9.31
N ASP A 252 -11.58 -4.77 8.52
CA ASP A 252 -11.69 -3.36 8.91
C ASP A 252 -12.75 -2.61 8.06
N PRO A 253 -14.03 -3.04 8.07
CA PRO A 253 -15.06 -2.45 7.20
C PRO A 253 -15.80 -1.25 7.82
N ILE A 254 -15.72 -1.04 9.14
CA ILE A 254 -16.62 -0.14 9.89
C ILE A 254 -16.65 1.30 9.35
N PRO A 255 -15.52 1.94 8.94
CA PRO A 255 -15.58 3.31 8.44
C PRO A 255 -16.60 3.52 7.30
N ASN A 256 -16.80 2.54 6.42
CA ASN A 256 -17.77 2.63 5.32
C ASN A 256 -19.18 2.06 5.63
N CYS A 257 -19.36 1.43 6.78
CA CYS A 257 -20.63 0.84 7.17
C CYS A 257 -21.48 1.79 8.01
N THR A 258 -22.82 1.67 7.88
CA THR A 258 -23.75 2.25 8.84
C THR A 258 -23.84 1.38 10.10
N GLU A 259 -24.43 1.91 11.19
CA GLU A 259 -24.72 1.12 12.40
C GLU A 259 -25.55 -0.13 12.06
N MET A 260 -26.58 0.03 11.23
CA MET A 260 -27.42 -1.09 10.76
C MET A 260 -26.60 -2.14 9.99
N MET A 261 -25.69 -1.72 9.10
CA MET A 261 -24.83 -2.66 8.37
C MET A 261 -23.88 -3.40 9.33
N CYS A 262 -23.31 -2.71 10.30
CA CYS A 262 -22.48 -3.35 11.33
C CYS A 262 -23.27 -4.38 12.15
N ASP A 263 -24.54 -4.10 12.42
CA ASP A 263 -25.43 -5.01 13.19
C ASP A 263 -25.87 -6.22 12.38
N THR A 264 -26.26 -6.01 11.10
CA THR A 264 -26.93 -7.06 10.31
C THR A 264 -26.00 -7.87 9.40
N LEU A 265 -24.87 -7.29 8.93
CA LEU A 265 -24.01 -7.97 7.95
C LEU A 265 -22.80 -8.65 8.55
N THR A 266 -22.29 -8.17 9.70
CA THR A 266 -21.01 -8.63 10.26
C THR A 266 -21.02 -10.12 10.55
N TYR A 267 -22.06 -10.63 11.20
CA TYR A 267 -22.15 -12.04 11.59
C TYR A 267 -22.02 -12.98 10.38
N ASP A 268 -22.83 -12.76 9.35
CA ASP A 268 -22.84 -13.60 8.16
C ASP A 268 -21.55 -13.43 7.34
N PHE A 269 -21.04 -12.20 7.21
CA PHE A 269 -19.79 -11.91 6.50
C PHE A 269 -18.61 -12.71 7.10
N VAL A 270 -18.47 -12.67 8.42
CA VAL A 270 -17.41 -13.43 9.13
C VAL A 270 -17.64 -14.94 9.02
N ASN A 271 -18.88 -15.40 9.16
CA ASN A 271 -19.20 -16.83 9.08
C ASN A 271 -19.00 -17.42 7.69
N ILE A 272 -19.17 -16.68 6.62
CA ILE A 272 -18.81 -17.13 5.26
C ILE A 272 -17.32 -17.52 5.24
N ILE A 273 -16.45 -16.67 5.78
CA ILE A 273 -15.01 -16.94 5.83
C ILE A 273 -14.72 -18.12 6.76
N ARG A 274 -15.27 -18.13 7.99
CA ARG A 274 -15.02 -19.17 8.99
C ARG A 274 -15.47 -20.58 8.55
N LYS A 275 -16.60 -20.67 7.85
CA LYS A 275 -17.10 -21.95 7.32
C LYS A 275 -16.22 -22.50 6.22
N ALA A 276 -15.68 -21.64 5.36
CA ALA A 276 -14.78 -22.04 4.29
C ALA A 276 -13.36 -22.31 4.81
N ARG A 277 -12.92 -21.58 5.82
CA ARG A 277 -11.55 -21.61 6.38
C ARG A 277 -11.57 -21.68 7.93
N PRO A 278 -11.99 -22.81 8.51
CA PRO A 278 -12.26 -22.92 9.96
C PRO A 278 -11.02 -22.74 10.85
N ASP A 279 -9.85 -23.08 10.33
CA ASP A 279 -8.59 -23.07 11.10
C ASP A 279 -7.79 -21.76 10.94
N ILE A 280 -8.26 -20.82 10.06
CA ILE A 280 -7.52 -19.60 9.77
C ILE A 280 -7.94 -18.49 10.74
N PRO A 281 -6.98 -17.78 11.37
CA PRO A 281 -7.26 -16.65 12.24
C PRO A 281 -7.95 -15.51 11.49
N ILE A 282 -8.94 -14.89 12.15
CA ILE A 282 -9.61 -13.66 11.71
C ILE A 282 -9.41 -12.59 12.79
N VAL A 283 -8.89 -11.44 12.41
CA VAL A 283 -8.73 -10.24 13.25
C VAL A 283 -9.77 -9.22 12.83
N MET A 284 -10.72 -8.94 13.70
CA MET A 284 -11.76 -7.92 13.50
C MET A 284 -11.29 -6.59 14.10
N VAL A 285 -11.34 -5.50 13.34
CA VAL A 285 -10.83 -4.18 13.73
C VAL A 285 -11.98 -3.19 13.83
N GLU A 286 -12.10 -2.48 14.96
CA GLU A 286 -13.05 -1.37 15.13
C GLU A 286 -12.70 -0.18 14.25
N GLY A 287 -13.72 0.61 13.92
CA GLY A 287 -13.50 1.90 13.23
C GLY A 287 -12.99 2.97 14.20
N PRO A 288 -12.09 3.86 13.76
CA PRO A 288 -11.57 4.94 14.60
C PRO A 288 -12.70 5.88 15.07
N ILE A 289 -12.51 6.45 16.26
CA ILE A 289 -13.35 7.56 16.76
C ILE A 289 -12.64 8.85 16.37
N TYR A 290 -13.07 9.43 15.29
CA TYR A 290 -12.42 10.61 14.71
C TYR A 290 -12.34 11.80 15.67
N PRO A 291 -11.30 12.64 15.62
CA PRO A 291 -11.10 13.76 16.54
C PRO A 291 -12.30 14.73 16.61
N TYR A 292 -12.93 15.04 15.48
CA TYR A 292 -14.08 15.93 15.44
C TYR A 292 -15.32 15.41 16.19
N ALA A 293 -15.43 14.09 16.41
CA ALA A 293 -16.54 13.49 17.14
C ALA A 293 -16.61 13.95 18.61
N ARG A 294 -15.53 14.48 19.18
CA ARG A 294 -15.55 15.11 20.51
C ARG A 294 -16.38 16.40 20.57
N TYR A 295 -16.50 17.07 19.43
CA TYR A 295 -17.16 18.38 19.31
C TYR A 295 -18.51 18.27 18.61
N ASP A 296 -18.68 17.30 17.71
CA ASP A 296 -19.95 16.97 17.07
C ASP A 296 -20.69 15.92 17.92
N LYS A 297 -21.72 16.37 18.66
CA LYS A 297 -22.50 15.51 19.56
C LYS A 297 -23.18 14.34 18.82
N SER A 298 -23.56 14.53 17.55
CA SER A 298 -24.24 13.50 16.77
C SER A 298 -23.25 12.40 16.37
N MET A 299 -22.06 12.77 15.91
CA MET A 299 -20.99 11.84 15.55
C MET A 299 -20.36 11.20 16.79
N GLY A 300 -20.20 11.95 17.88
CA GLY A 300 -19.73 11.42 19.17
C GLY A 300 -20.65 10.33 19.74
N ALA A 301 -21.96 10.41 19.47
CA ALA A 301 -22.90 9.36 19.82
C ALA A 301 -22.97 8.23 18.77
N TYR A 302 -22.78 8.53 17.48
CA TYR A 302 -22.98 7.60 16.38
C TYR A 302 -21.82 6.63 16.20
N LEU A 303 -20.55 7.12 16.19
CA LEU A 303 -19.40 6.27 15.95
C LEU A 303 -19.24 5.15 17.00
N PRO A 304 -19.39 5.40 18.32
CA PRO A 304 -19.36 4.32 19.31
C PRO A 304 -20.48 3.28 19.11
N ARG A 305 -21.66 3.67 18.62
CA ARG A 305 -22.74 2.70 18.34
C ARG A 305 -22.41 1.77 17.18
N LYS A 306 -21.74 2.27 16.13
CA LYS A 306 -21.25 1.42 15.04
C LYS A 306 -20.27 0.34 15.58
N ASN A 307 -19.30 0.77 16.37
CA ASN A 307 -18.34 -0.14 17.00
C ASN A 307 -19.04 -1.12 17.94
N ALA A 308 -19.99 -0.66 18.75
CA ALA A 308 -20.77 -1.53 19.62
C ALA A 308 -21.60 -2.59 18.86
N ALA A 309 -22.19 -2.21 17.71
CA ALA A 309 -22.90 -3.16 16.85
C ALA A 309 -21.96 -4.22 16.28
N PHE A 310 -20.78 -3.82 15.83
CA PHE A 310 -19.76 -4.76 15.34
C PHE A 310 -19.25 -5.67 16.46
N ARG A 311 -19.00 -5.15 17.66
CA ARG A 311 -18.54 -5.89 18.84
C ARG A 311 -19.57 -6.91 19.30
N ARG A 312 -20.87 -6.60 19.32
CA ARG A 312 -21.93 -7.57 19.63
C ARG A 312 -21.89 -8.80 18.70
N ASN A 313 -21.62 -8.59 17.42
CA ASN A 313 -21.48 -9.69 16.47
C ASN A 313 -20.19 -10.51 16.72
N TYR A 314 -19.08 -9.85 17.10
CA TYR A 314 -17.87 -10.54 17.55
C TYR A 314 -18.16 -11.41 18.79
N GLU A 315 -18.80 -10.87 19.81
CA GLU A 315 -19.15 -11.58 21.03
C GLU A 315 -20.08 -12.78 20.76
N LYS A 316 -21.06 -12.62 19.86
CA LYS A 316 -21.91 -13.74 19.41
C LYS A 316 -21.11 -14.83 18.73
N LEU A 317 -20.22 -14.48 17.81
CA LEU A 317 -19.34 -15.42 17.10
C LEU A 317 -18.40 -16.15 18.07
N MET A 318 -17.87 -15.45 19.09
CA MET A 318 -17.02 -16.02 20.14
C MET A 318 -17.79 -16.99 21.05
N ALA A 319 -19.05 -16.70 21.37
CA ALA A 319 -19.89 -17.59 22.16
C ALA A 319 -20.19 -18.91 21.44
N GLU A 320 -20.29 -18.90 20.11
CA GLU A 320 -20.52 -20.10 19.29
C GLU A 320 -19.23 -20.88 19.05
N ASN A 321 -18.12 -20.21 18.78
CA ASN A 321 -16.80 -20.82 18.58
C ASN A 321 -15.69 -19.81 18.90
N PRO A 322 -14.97 -19.91 20.04
CA PRO A 322 -13.94 -18.96 20.44
C PRO A 322 -12.62 -19.11 19.70
N ASN A 323 -12.45 -20.13 18.87
CA ASN A 323 -11.17 -20.41 18.23
C ASN A 323 -10.91 -19.45 17.06
N ASN A 324 -9.67 -19.02 16.92
CA ASN A 324 -9.14 -18.27 15.76
C ASN A 324 -9.89 -16.97 15.44
N LEU A 325 -10.52 -16.33 16.43
CA LEU A 325 -11.16 -15.04 16.27
C LEU A 325 -10.58 -14.02 17.26
N TYR A 326 -10.09 -12.89 16.76
CA TYR A 326 -9.39 -11.86 17.51
C TYR A 326 -10.05 -10.51 17.28
N TYR A 327 -9.85 -9.58 18.22
CA TYR A 327 -10.46 -8.26 18.18
C TYR A 327 -9.47 -7.15 18.49
N VAL A 328 -9.52 -6.05 17.72
CA VAL A 328 -8.77 -4.83 17.96
C VAL A 328 -9.76 -3.69 18.20
N ASP A 329 -9.71 -3.11 19.39
CA ASP A 329 -10.53 -1.94 19.73
C ASP A 329 -10.01 -0.65 19.08
N CYS A 330 -10.86 0.38 19.02
CA CYS A 330 -10.56 1.65 18.39
C CYS A 330 -9.67 2.59 19.24
N VAL A 331 -9.29 2.22 20.45
CA VAL A 331 -8.53 3.10 21.35
C VAL A 331 -7.17 3.42 20.73
N ASN A 332 -6.90 4.72 20.50
CA ASN A 332 -5.67 5.22 19.87
C ASN A 332 -5.32 4.60 18.51
N LEU A 333 -6.33 4.16 17.76
CA LEU A 333 -6.11 3.52 16.45
C LEU A 333 -5.50 4.50 15.44
N ASP A 334 -5.85 5.78 15.53
CA ASP A 334 -5.35 6.90 14.71
C ASP A 334 -4.34 7.81 15.44
N GLY A 335 -3.95 7.45 16.66
CA GLY A 335 -2.99 8.16 17.50
C GLY A 335 -3.59 8.73 18.78
N VAL A 336 -2.73 9.30 19.59
CA VAL A 336 -3.08 9.89 20.91
C VAL A 336 -3.13 11.43 20.89
N GLU A 337 -2.48 12.06 19.90
CA GLU A 337 -2.31 13.52 19.80
C GLU A 337 -3.36 14.21 18.92
N ASP A 338 -4.31 13.49 18.34
CA ASP A 338 -5.31 13.95 17.34
C ASP A 338 -4.72 14.43 15.99
N ASP A 339 -3.41 14.32 15.78
CA ASP A 339 -2.70 14.70 14.57
C ASP A 339 -2.58 13.53 13.54
N GLY A 340 -3.27 12.44 13.82
CA GLY A 340 -3.22 11.23 13.00
C GLY A 340 -4.01 11.29 11.70
N THR A 341 -4.76 12.37 11.41
CA THR A 341 -5.61 12.49 10.23
C THR A 341 -5.32 13.74 9.41
N VAL A 342 -5.58 13.67 8.08
CA VAL A 342 -5.43 14.79 7.13
C VAL A 342 -6.68 15.67 7.09
N ASP A 343 -7.86 15.03 7.07
CA ASP A 343 -9.17 15.66 6.85
C ASP A 343 -10.19 15.33 7.97
N GLY A 344 -9.68 14.83 9.09
CA GLY A 344 -10.49 14.37 10.22
C GLY A 344 -10.95 12.91 10.09
N ILE A 345 -10.60 12.20 9.01
CA ILE A 345 -10.98 10.81 8.71
C ILE A 345 -9.80 9.98 8.24
N HIS A 346 -9.15 10.42 7.15
CA HIS A 346 -8.07 9.67 6.50
C HIS A 346 -6.73 9.95 7.17
N LEU A 347 -5.93 8.89 7.34
CA LEU A 347 -4.74 8.94 8.16
C LEU A 347 -3.58 9.67 7.48
N THR A 348 -2.81 10.41 8.30
CA THR A 348 -1.46 10.87 7.96
C THR A 348 -0.48 9.69 8.05
N ASP A 349 0.78 9.88 7.62
CA ASP A 349 1.84 8.89 7.86
C ASP A 349 2.01 8.55 9.35
N LEU A 350 1.81 9.52 10.23
CA LEU A 350 1.82 9.33 11.68
C LEU A 350 0.66 8.41 12.10
N GLY A 351 -0.56 8.69 11.63
CA GLY A 351 -1.73 7.86 11.91
C GLY A 351 -1.57 6.43 11.39
N PHE A 352 -0.99 6.24 10.19
CA PHE A 352 -0.70 4.90 9.67
C PHE A 352 0.33 4.13 10.52
N LYS A 353 1.32 4.82 11.10
CA LYS A 353 2.25 4.19 12.04
C LYS A 353 1.55 3.77 13.33
N TYR A 354 0.67 4.59 13.88
CA TYR A 354 -0.15 4.23 15.06
C TYR A 354 -1.07 3.05 14.76
N TYR A 355 -1.76 3.09 13.62
CA TYR A 355 -2.60 1.98 13.17
C TYR A 355 -1.81 0.67 13.07
N ALA A 356 -0.67 0.67 12.42
CA ALA A 356 0.19 -0.50 12.32
C ALA A 356 0.71 -0.95 13.69
N ALA A 357 1.16 -0.03 14.55
CA ALA A 357 1.63 -0.33 15.89
C ALA A 357 0.55 -0.96 16.79
N LYS A 358 -0.72 -0.56 16.61
CA LYS A 358 -1.87 -1.14 17.32
C LYS A 358 -2.13 -2.59 16.91
N LEU A 359 -1.94 -2.93 15.64
CA LEU A 359 -2.19 -4.28 15.12
C LEU A 359 -1.01 -5.25 15.38
N LEU A 360 0.23 -4.76 15.36
CA LEU A 360 1.44 -5.59 15.46
C LEU A 360 1.46 -6.56 16.67
N PRO A 361 1.07 -6.17 17.91
CA PRO A 361 1.08 -7.07 19.05
C PRO A 361 0.16 -8.28 18.90
N ILE A 362 -0.92 -8.16 18.13
CA ILE A 362 -1.86 -9.25 17.83
C ILE A 362 -1.38 -10.07 16.63
N LEU A 363 -0.90 -9.39 15.58
CA LEU A 363 -0.51 -10.05 14.33
C LEU A 363 0.81 -10.84 14.46
N ARG A 364 1.83 -10.29 15.14
CA ARG A 364 3.16 -10.91 15.23
C ARG A 364 3.12 -12.34 15.79
N PRO A 365 2.47 -12.63 16.94
CA PRO A 365 2.37 -14.01 17.45
C PRO A 365 1.59 -14.95 16.53
N LEU A 366 0.64 -14.42 15.74
CA LEU A 366 -0.12 -15.22 14.77
C LEU A 366 0.75 -15.56 13.55
N VAL A 367 1.48 -14.58 13.01
CA VAL A 367 2.39 -14.76 11.87
C VAL A 367 3.55 -15.70 12.22
N GLU A 368 4.08 -15.67 13.44
CA GLU A 368 5.15 -16.57 13.91
C GLU A 368 4.70 -18.03 13.93
N LYS A 369 3.41 -18.30 14.12
CA LYS A 369 2.82 -19.66 14.12
C LYS A 369 2.48 -20.17 12.70
N MET A 370 2.46 -19.31 11.68
CA MET A 370 2.26 -19.71 10.28
C MET A 370 3.48 -20.52 9.82
N LYS A 371 3.22 -21.59 9.08
CA LYS A 371 4.27 -22.54 8.64
C LYS A 371 4.88 -22.13 7.31
#